data_94f95ed0252ccab6eafe69c0cd98e6dc
#
_entry.id   94f95ed0252ccab6eafe69c0cd98e6dc
#
_cell.length_a   1.000
_cell.length_b   1.000
_cell.length_c   1.000
_cell.angle_alpha   90.00
_cell.angle_beta   90.00
_cell.angle_gamma   90.00
#
_symmetry.space_group_name_H-M   'P 1'
#
loop_
_entity.id
_entity.type
_entity.pdbx_description
1 polymer ?
#
loop_
_entity_poly.entity_id
_entity_poly.type
_entity_poly.pdbx_seq_one_letter_code
_entity_poly.pdbx_strand_id
1 'polypeptide(L)'
;NWAERYGLKILIDLHTAPDSQNGFDNGGISGVCKWSQEPEEVEFELTVLERLAQRYGRREGLWGIEVINEPITEETWEHMGVQERYPAVDPVKAAGTKPNTLEFIRQFYLDAYDRLRKYLPEEKYVVIHDAFLLKAWKDFMREDKYKNVVLDTHQYLMMAEGMGCEQTVE
;
A
#
# COMPACT_ATOMS: atom_id res chain seq x y z
N ASN A 1 23.28 7.10 12.21
CA ASN A 1 22.01 7.28 11.51
C ASN A 1 21.32 8.56 12.00
N TRP A 2 20.80 9.40 11.07
CA TRP A 2 20.21 10.69 11.39
C TRP A 2 18.97 10.57 12.28
N ALA A 3 18.05 9.65 11.95
CA ALA A 3 16.84 9.45 12.73
C ALA A 3 17.15 9.08 14.19
N GLU A 4 18.03 8.12 14.41
CA GLU A 4 18.44 7.70 15.75
C GLU A 4 19.10 8.85 16.51
N ARG A 5 19.94 9.64 15.82
CA ARG A 5 20.63 10.81 16.42
C ARG A 5 19.64 11.88 16.89
N TYR A 6 18.54 12.07 16.20
CA TYR A 6 17.55 13.10 16.52
C TYR A 6 16.28 12.56 17.17
N GLY A 7 16.26 11.29 17.57
CA GLY A 7 15.11 10.66 18.24
C GLY A 7 13.88 10.49 17.33
N LEU A 8 14.07 10.51 16.00
CA LEU A 8 13.00 10.33 15.04
C LEU A 8 12.71 8.85 14.83
N LYS A 9 11.45 8.54 14.55
CA LYS A 9 11.01 7.21 14.10
C LYS A 9 10.75 7.24 12.60
N ILE A 10 11.10 6.16 11.91
CA ILE A 10 10.98 6.02 10.46
C ILE A 10 9.96 4.93 10.15
N LEU A 11 8.98 5.26 9.33
CA LEU A 11 8.19 4.32 8.56
C LEU A 11 8.85 4.19 7.18
N ILE A 12 9.18 2.97 6.76
CA ILE A 12 9.60 2.69 5.39
C ILE A 12 8.36 2.31 4.62
N ASP A 13 8.09 3.01 3.54
CA ASP A 13 6.97 2.76 2.65
C ASP A 13 7.47 2.18 1.32
N LEU A 14 6.87 1.07 0.87
CA LEU A 14 7.03 0.57 -0.48
C LEU A 14 6.01 1.29 -1.37
N HIS A 15 6.47 2.35 -2.03
CA HIS A 15 5.56 3.32 -2.63
C HIS A 15 4.97 2.89 -3.98
N THR A 16 5.69 2.04 -4.72
CA THR A 16 5.22 1.56 -6.03
C THR A 16 5.53 0.08 -6.22
N ALA A 17 4.59 -0.63 -6.84
CA ALA A 17 4.79 -1.99 -7.34
C ALA A 17 5.22 -1.98 -8.83
N PRO A 18 5.90 -3.03 -9.31
CA PRO A 18 6.09 -3.23 -10.73
C PRO A 18 4.74 -3.15 -11.47
N ASP A 19 4.73 -2.49 -12.62
CA ASP A 19 3.53 -2.26 -13.44
C ASP A 19 2.32 -1.65 -12.70
N SER A 20 2.62 -0.93 -11.61
CA SER A 20 1.71 -0.09 -10.83
C SER A 20 0.55 -0.83 -10.14
N GLN A 21 0.35 -0.52 -8.88
CA GLN A 21 -0.73 -1.04 -8.04
C GLN A 21 -2.04 -0.23 -8.15
N ASN A 22 -2.01 0.97 -8.75
CA ASN A 22 -3.15 1.89 -8.70
C ASN A 22 -3.39 2.72 -9.96
N GLY A 23 -2.43 2.79 -10.89
CA GLY A 23 -2.56 3.62 -12.10
C GLY A 23 -2.47 5.13 -11.87
N PHE A 24 -2.18 5.57 -10.64
CA PHE A 24 -1.94 6.98 -10.33
C PHE A 24 -0.57 7.42 -10.84
N ASP A 25 -0.32 8.72 -10.84
CA ASP A 25 1.00 9.28 -11.15
C ASP A 25 2.06 8.86 -10.11
N ASN A 26 1.67 8.66 -8.85
CA ASN A 26 2.53 8.14 -7.79
C ASN A 26 2.78 6.63 -7.86
N GLY A 27 2.03 5.88 -8.67
CA GLY A 27 2.19 4.44 -8.89
C GLY A 27 3.27 4.07 -9.89
N GLY A 28 4.07 5.03 -10.33
CA GLY A 28 5.21 4.85 -11.24
C GLY A 28 4.86 4.99 -12.72
N ILE A 29 3.72 4.46 -13.19
CA ILE A 29 3.28 4.56 -14.58
C ILE A 29 1.79 4.94 -14.61
N SER A 30 1.52 6.22 -14.93
CA SER A 30 0.16 6.74 -15.00
C SER A 30 -0.71 5.97 -15.99
N GLY A 31 -1.93 5.63 -15.57
CA GLY A 31 -2.92 4.89 -16.35
C GLY A 31 -2.63 3.39 -16.53
N VAL A 32 -1.61 2.85 -15.88
CA VAL A 32 -1.30 1.41 -15.86
C VAL A 32 -1.59 0.84 -14.48
N CYS A 33 -2.32 -0.26 -14.42
CA CYS A 33 -2.53 -1.04 -13.19
C CYS A 33 -2.53 -2.52 -13.55
N LYS A 34 -1.37 -3.16 -13.42
CA LYS A 34 -1.14 -4.55 -13.81
C LYS A 34 -0.45 -5.40 -12.76
N TRP A 35 -0.09 -4.81 -11.63
CA TRP A 35 0.64 -5.45 -10.56
C TRP A 35 0.15 -6.87 -10.22
N SER A 36 -1.16 -7.07 -10.10
CA SER A 36 -1.75 -8.37 -9.75
C SER A 36 -1.77 -9.40 -10.89
N GLN A 37 -1.37 -9.01 -12.10
CA GLN A 37 -1.46 -9.87 -13.28
C GLN A 37 -0.20 -10.73 -13.50
N GLU A 38 0.93 -10.31 -12.92
CA GLU A 38 2.23 -10.94 -13.11
C GLU A 38 2.74 -11.51 -11.77
N PRO A 39 2.53 -12.80 -11.48
CA PRO A 39 2.92 -13.41 -10.20
C PRO A 39 4.40 -13.29 -9.87
N GLU A 40 5.26 -13.23 -10.89
CA GLU A 40 6.71 -13.08 -10.69
C GLU A 40 7.06 -11.69 -10.15
N GLU A 41 6.32 -10.65 -10.52
CA GLU A 41 6.51 -9.29 -10.02
C GLU A 41 6.00 -9.16 -8.59
N VAL A 42 4.89 -9.82 -8.26
CA VAL A 42 4.40 -9.90 -6.87
C VAL A 42 5.43 -10.58 -5.97
N GLU A 43 6.02 -11.69 -6.43
CA GLU A 43 7.06 -12.39 -5.67
C GLU A 43 8.35 -11.55 -5.56
N PHE A 44 8.69 -10.79 -6.60
CA PHE A 44 9.80 -9.84 -6.54
C PHE A 44 9.57 -8.79 -5.46
N GLU A 45 8.38 -8.22 -5.38
CA GLU A 45 8.00 -7.21 -4.38
C GLU A 45 8.05 -7.78 -2.96
N LEU A 46 7.50 -8.98 -2.73
CA LEU A 46 7.61 -9.68 -1.46
C LEU A 46 9.08 -9.91 -1.06
N THR A 47 9.94 -10.19 -2.04
CA THR A 47 11.39 -10.32 -1.82
C THR A 47 12.02 -8.98 -1.44
N VAL A 48 11.59 -7.88 -2.02
CA VAL A 48 12.06 -6.52 -1.64
C VAL A 48 11.68 -6.22 -0.20
N LEU A 49 10.43 -6.47 0.20
CA LEU A 49 9.95 -6.29 1.57
C LEU A 49 10.77 -7.13 2.56
N GLU A 50 11.01 -8.41 2.24
CA GLU A 50 11.84 -9.30 3.07
C GLU A 50 13.26 -8.74 3.24
N ARG A 51 13.88 -8.23 2.17
CA ARG A 51 15.22 -7.61 2.23
C ARG A 51 15.24 -6.31 3.03
N LEU A 52 14.20 -5.50 2.94
CA LEU A 52 14.06 -4.29 3.77
C LEU A 52 14.01 -4.66 5.26
N ALA A 53 13.20 -5.66 5.62
CA ALA A 53 13.12 -6.15 6.99
C ALA A 53 14.45 -6.74 7.45
N GLN A 54 15.13 -7.55 6.62
CA GLN A 54 16.44 -8.11 6.93
C GLN A 54 17.49 -7.03 7.20
N ARG A 55 17.49 -5.96 6.41
CA ARG A 55 18.48 -4.88 6.51
C ARG A 55 18.19 -3.89 7.63
N TYR A 56 16.93 -3.56 7.84
CA TYR A 56 16.54 -2.44 8.71
C TYR A 56 15.68 -2.86 9.91
N GLY A 57 15.12 -4.07 9.93
CA GLY A 57 14.14 -4.50 10.94
C GLY A 57 14.59 -4.30 12.38
N ARG A 58 15.87 -4.50 12.66
CA ARG A 58 16.45 -4.36 14.00
C ARG A 58 16.97 -2.97 14.32
N ARG A 59 16.84 -1.97 13.41
CA ARG A 59 17.26 -0.59 13.69
C ARG A 59 16.33 0.05 14.71
N GLU A 60 16.92 0.70 15.71
CA GLU A 60 16.16 1.35 16.77
C GLU A 60 15.26 2.48 16.23
N GLY A 61 15.74 3.22 15.23
CA GLY A 61 14.99 4.28 14.58
C GLY A 61 13.84 3.79 13.68
N LEU A 62 13.78 2.49 13.30
CA LEU A 62 12.67 1.97 12.53
C LEU A 62 11.43 1.83 13.41
N TRP A 63 10.31 2.40 12.99
CA TRP A 63 8.99 2.22 13.60
C TRP A 63 8.25 1.06 12.94
N GLY A 64 8.21 1.01 11.61
CA GLY A 64 7.50 -0.01 10.86
C GLY A 64 7.85 -0.01 9.38
N ILE A 65 7.21 -0.91 8.66
CA ILE A 65 7.26 -1.02 7.20
C ILE A 65 5.83 -1.04 6.68
N GLU A 66 5.51 -0.13 5.78
CA GLU A 66 4.29 -0.14 4.98
C GLU A 66 4.51 -0.98 3.73
N VAL A 67 3.61 -1.94 3.52
CA VAL A 67 3.83 -3.00 2.54
C VAL A 67 3.60 -2.58 1.12
N ILE A 68 2.68 -1.63 0.89
CA ILE A 68 2.42 -0.98 -0.40
C ILE A 68 1.54 0.25 -0.22
N ASN A 69 1.90 1.35 -0.88
CA ASN A 69 1.13 2.59 -0.88
C ASN A 69 -0.08 2.50 -1.81
N GLU A 70 -1.25 2.89 -1.33
CA GLU A 70 -2.47 3.15 -2.11
C GLU A 70 -2.82 2.11 -3.20
N PRO A 71 -2.81 0.78 -2.92
CA PRO A 71 -3.35 -0.16 -3.89
C PRO A 71 -4.85 0.07 -4.04
N ILE A 72 -5.39 -0.13 -5.24
CA ILE A 72 -6.82 0.08 -5.48
C ILE A 72 -7.50 -1.14 -6.09
N THR A 73 -8.79 -1.23 -5.82
CA THR A 73 -9.67 -2.23 -6.40
C THR A 73 -10.41 -1.69 -7.63
N GLU A 74 -11.08 -2.57 -8.36
CA GLU A 74 -11.95 -2.18 -9.48
C GLU A 74 -13.03 -1.18 -9.04
N GLU A 75 -13.66 -1.41 -7.88
CA GLU A 75 -14.63 -0.49 -7.28
C GLU A 75 -14.03 0.90 -7.04
N THR A 76 -12.84 0.96 -6.46
CA THR A 76 -12.14 2.22 -6.20
C THR A 76 -11.71 2.89 -7.50
N TRP A 77 -11.23 2.10 -8.48
CA TRP A 77 -10.84 2.60 -9.80
C TRP A 77 -11.97 3.34 -10.51
N GLU A 78 -13.15 2.73 -10.54
CA GLU A 78 -14.34 3.33 -11.16
C GLU A 78 -14.82 4.56 -10.37
N HIS A 79 -14.94 4.42 -9.04
CA HIS A 79 -15.44 5.49 -8.19
C HIS A 79 -14.55 6.76 -8.25
N MET A 80 -13.25 6.59 -8.31
CA MET A 80 -12.30 7.70 -8.38
C MET A 80 -12.08 8.24 -9.79
N GLY A 81 -12.63 7.59 -10.82
CA GLY A 81 -12.45 8.00 -12.22
C GLY A 81 -10.98 7.97 -12.63
N VAL A 82 -10.24 6.93 -12.26
CA VAL A 82 -8.77 6.87 -12.40
C VAL A 82 -8.34 7.01 -13.84
N GLN A 83 -9.05 6.38 -14.77
CA GLN A 83 -8.71 6.42 -16.19
C GLN A 83 -8.79 7.84 -16.78
N GLU A 84 -9.69 8.67 -16.26
CA GLU A 84 -9.90 10.04 -16.70
C GLU A 84 -8.92 11.01 -16.04
N ARG A 85 -8.64 10.78 -14.76
CA ARG A 85 -7.72 11.62 -13.96
C ARG A 85 -6.26 11.37 -14.27
N TYR A 86 -5.92 10.12 -14.57
CA TYR A 86 -4.56 9.65 -14.83
C TYR A 86 -4.50 8.97 -16.21
N PRO A 87 -4.64 9.73 -17.30
CA PRO A 87 -4.59 9.16 -18.65
C PRO A 87 -3.24 8.48 -18.90
N ALA A 88 -3.28 7.36 -19.60
CA ALA A 88 -2.09 6.59 -19.90
C ALA A 88 -1.09 7.40 -20.75
N VAL A 89 0.12 7.57 -20.24
CA VAL A 89 1.23 8.18 -20.98
C VAL A 89 1.73 7.24 -22.08
N ASP A 90 1.67 5.93 -21.84
CA ASP A 90 2.01 4.89 -22.81
C ASP A 90 0.80 3.97 -23.04
N PRO A 91 0.03 4.17 -24.11
CA PRO A 91 -1.15 3.35 -24.41
C PRO A 91 -0.83 1.86 -24.65
N VAL A 92 0.39 1.54 -25.10
CA VAL A 92 0.80 0.15 -25.33
C VAL A 92 0.98 -0.56 -23.98
N LYS A 93 1.65 0.08 -23.04
CA LYS A 93 1.78 -0.43 -21.67
C LYS A 93 0.45 -0.51 -20.93
N ALA A 94 -0.43 0.46 -21.17
CA ALA A 94 -1.76 0.49 -20.54
C ALA A 94 -2.73 -0.56 -21.11
N ALA A 95 -2.47 -1.07 -22.30
CA ALA A 95 -3.31 -2.13 -22.88
C ALA A 95 -3.38 -3.34 -21.95
N GLY A 96 -4.60 -3.76 -21.59
CA GLY A 96 -4.83 -4.86 -20.63
C GLY A 96 -4.72 -4.45 -19.16
N THR A 97 -4.66 -3.15 -18.84
CA THR A 97 -4.81 -2.67 -17.46
C THR A 97 -6.07 -3.24 -16.82
N LYS A 98 -5.91 -3.76 -15.62
CA LYS A 98 -6.99 -4.30 -14.80
C LYS A 98 -6.67 -4.05 -13.32
N PRO A 99 -7.52 -3.31 -12.61
CA PRO A 99 -7.34 -3.07 -11.19
C PRO A 99 -7.34 -4.35 -10.38
N ASN A 100 -6.80 -4.27 -9.17
CA ASN A 100 -6.66 -5.41 -8.29
C ASN A 100 -8.03 -5.84 -7.73
N THR A 101 -8.16 -7.10 -7.34
CA THR A 101 -9.28 -7.54 -6.50
C THR A 101 -8.96 -7.30 -5.03
N LEU A 102 -9.98 -7.08 -4.20
CA LEU A 102 -9.79 -6.98 -2.75
C LEU A 102 -9.21 -8.27 -2.17
N GLU A 103 -9.58 -9.41 -2.72
CA GLU A 103 -9.05 -10.72 -2.30
C GLU A 103 -7.54 -10.82 -2.57
N PHE A 104 -7.09 -10.38 -3.76
CA PHE A 104 -5.66 -10.34 -4.08
C PHE A 104 -4.90 -9.44 -3.10
N ILE A 105 -5.38 -8.22 -2.82
CA ILE A 105 -4.73 -7.29 -1.89
C ILE A 105 -4.65 -7.91 -0.48
N ARG A 106 -5.71 -8.56 -0.02
CA ARG A 106 -5.72 -9.27 1.27
C ARG A 106 -4.69 -10.38 1.30
N GLN A 107 -4.62 -11.21 0.26
CA GLN A 107 -3.63 -12.30 0.21
C GLN A 107 -2.21 -11.74 0.20
N PHE A 108 -1.95 -10.69 -0.59
CA PHE A 108 -0.66 -10.01 -0.60
C PHE A 108 -0.25 -9.50 0.80
N TYR A 109 -1.18 -8.93 1.57
CA TYR A 109 -0.88 -8.46 2.94
C TYR A 109 -0.54 -9.61 3.89
N LEU A 110 -1.21 -10.75 3.76
CA LEU A 110 -0.88 -11.94 4.55
C LEU A 110 0.52 -12.46 4.21
N ASP A 111 0.83 -12.58 2.92
CA ASP A 111 2.13 -13.03 2.45
C ASP A 111 3.25 -12.05 2.84
N ALA A 112 3.00 -10.74 2.70
CA ALA A 112 3.94 -9.70 3.10
C ALA A 112 4.21 -9.72 4.61
N TYR A 113 3.16 -9.89 5.43
CA TYR A 113 3.32 -10.05 6.88
C TYR A 113 4.24 -11.21 7.22
N ASP A 114 3.99 -12.39 6.64
CA ASP A 114 4.79 -13.59 6.90
C ASP A 114 6.25 -13.42 6.44
N ARG A 115 6.48 -12.74 5.31
CA ARG A 115 7.82 -12.42 4.82
C ARG A 115 8.55 -11.43 5.73
N LEU A 116 7.89 -10.36 6.13
CA LEU A 116 8.45 -9.35 7.01
C LEU A 116 8.81 -9.93 8.37
N ARG A 117 7.94 -10.75 8.98
CA ARG A 117 8.14 -11.31 10.32
C ARG A 117 9.29 -12.29 10.45
N LYS A 118 9.87 -12.75 9.35
CA LYS A 118 11.14 -13.50 9.39
C LYS A 118 12.29 -12.68 9.98
N TYR A 119 12.27 -11.36 9.81
CA TYR A 119 13.37 -10.46 10.17
C TYR A 119 12.93 -9.22 10.95
N LEU A 120 11.67 -8.81 10.82
CA LEU A 120 11.10 -7.66 11.51
C LEU A 120 10.59 -8.12 12.88
N PRO A 121 11.19 -7.63 13.99
CA PRO A 121 10.75 -7.97 15.34
C PRO A 121 9.28 -7.61 15.59
N GLU A 122 8.64 -8.33 16.50
CA GLU A 122 7.20 -8.17 16.79
C GLU A 122 6.84 -6.76 17.29
N GLU A 123 7.75 -6.08 17.98
CA GLU A 123 7.55 -4.71 18.47
C GLU A 123 7.53 -3.65 17.37
N LYS A 124 7.92 -4.01 16.14
CA LYS A 124 7.82 -3.12 14.96
C LYS A 124 6.50 -3.32 14.25
N TYR A 125 6.02 -2.26 13.63
CA TYR A 125 4.73 -2.26 12.95
C TYR A 125 4.82 -2.75 11.50
N VAL A 126 3.81 -3.51 11.09
CA VAL A 126 3.51 -3.77 9.69
C VAL A 126 2.30 -2.90 9.34
N VAL A 127 2.46 -2.02 8.38
CA VAL A 127 1.41 -1.08 7.98
C VAL A 127 0.82 -1.55 6.66
N ILE A 128 -0.49 -1.59 6.58
CA ILE A 128 -1.27 -1.94 5.40
C ILE A 128 -2.23 -0.80 5.07
N HIS A 129 -2.38 -0.49 3.80
CA HIS A 129 -3.29 0.56 3.35
C HIS A 129 -4.72 0.02 3.14
N ASP A 130 -5.74 0.84 3.39
CA ASP A 130 -7.15 0.44 3.34
C ASP A 130 -7.73 0.31 1.92
N ALA A 131 -6.93 0.53 0.87
CA ALA A 131 -7.38 0.54 -0.53
C ALA A 131 -8.59 1.46 -0.77
N PHE A 132 -8.75 2.50 0.06
CA PHE A 132 -9.89 3.42 0.12
C PHE A 132 -11.24 2.74 0.42
N LEU A 133 -11.21 1.54 0.99
CA LEU A 133 -12.35 0.72 1.37
C LEU A 133 -12.34 0.40 2.88
N LEU A 134 -12.22 1.43 3.72
CA LEU A 134 -12.00 1.32 5.17
C LEU A 134 -12.86 0.23 5.84
N LYS A 135 -14.14 0.15 5.50
CA LYS A 135 -15.08 -0.82 6.11
C LYS A 135 -14.77 -2.28 5.77
N ALA A 136 -14.07 -2.51 4.65
CA ALA A 136 -13.73 -3.86 4.20
C ALA A 136 -12.70 -4.56 5.11
N TRP A 137 -12.01 -3.81 5.97
CA TRP A 137 -10.89 -4.32 6.79
C TRP A 137 -11.26 -4.58 8.25
N LYS A 138 -12.54 -4.41 8.62
CA LYS A 138 -13.00 -4.46 10.01
C LYS A 138 -12.51 -5.68 10.80
N ASP A 139 -12.51 -6.86 10.20
CA ASP A 139 -12.15 -8.12 10.84
C ASP A 139 -10.88 -8.76 10.24
N PHE A 140 -10.15 -8.02 9.42
CA PHE A 140 -8.94 -8.51 8.77
C PHE A 140 -7.73 -8.44 9.72
N MET A 141 -6.93 -9.52 9.77
CA MET A 141 -5.74 -9.65 10.61
C MET A 141 -5.99 -9.37 12.12
N ARG A 142 -7.16 -9.74 12.64
CA ARG A 142 -7.52 -9.60 14.06
C ARG A 142 -7.10 -10.76 14.96
N GLU A 143 -6.67 -11.86 14.36
CA GLU A 143 -6.22 -13.03 15.10
C GLU A 143 -4.94 -12.71 15.89
N ASP A 144 -4.76 -13.39 17.05
CA ASP A 144 -3.62 -13.17 17.94
C ASP A 144 -2.25 -13.38 17.31
N LYS A 145 -2.17 -14.12 16.21
CA LYS A 145 -0.92 -14.32 15.47
C LYS A 145 -0.42 -13.06 14.75
N TYR A 146 -1.32 -12.12 14.44
CA TYR A 146 -0.95 -10.87 13.77
C TYR A 146 -0.63 -9.79 14.81
N LYS A 147 0.66 -9.57 15.06
CA LYS A 147 1.14 -8.60 16.04
C LYS A 147 1.46 -7.27 15.38
N ASN A 148 1.07 -6.18 16.01
CA ASN A 148 1.42 -4.81 15.61
C ASN A 148 1.17 -4.55 14.11
N VAL A 149 -0.05 -4.86 13.66
CA VAL A 149 -0.55 -4.47 12.34
C VAL A 149 -1.33 -3.17 12.47
N VAL A 150 -1.04 -2.21 11.60
CA VAL A 150 -1.70 -0.90 11.52
C VAL A 150 -2.40 -0.79 10.17
N LEU A 151 -3.65 -0.40 10.18
CA LEU A 151 -4.39 -0.03 8.98
C LEU A 151 -4.20 1.47 8.75
N ASP A 152 -3.57 1.83 7.64
CA ASP A 152 -3.43 3.20 7.18
C ASP A 152 -4.61 3.60 6.28
N THR A 153 -5.00 4.87 6.36
CA THR A 153 -6.06 5.43 5.53
C THR A 153 -5.73 6.86 5.12
N HIS A 154 -5.78 7.14 3.84
CA HIS A 154 -5.46 8.44 3.27
C HIS A 154 -6.74 9.27 3.07
N GLN A 155 -6.96 10.22 3.97
CA GLN A 155 -8.12 11.12 3.92
C GLN A 155 -7.73 12.46 3.30
N TYR A 156 -8.21 12.71 2.08
CA TYR A 156 -7.96 13.96 1.38
C TYR A 156 -9.16 14.91 1.48
N LEU A 157 -8.97 16.10 2.02
CA LEU A 157 -10.01 17.12 2.18
C LEU A 157 -10.68 17.49 0.85
N MET A 158 -9.90 17.57 -0.23
CA MET A 158 -10.41 17.85 -1.57
C MET A 158 -11.44 16.83 -2.07
N MET A 159 -11.36 15.57 -1.61
CA MET A 159 -12.36 14.54 -1.94
C MET A 159 -13.64 14.74 -1.13
N ALA A 160 -13.54 15.22 0.10
CA ALA A 160 -14.66 15.52 0.95
C ALA A 160 -15.53 16.68 0.40
N GLU A 161 -14.92 17.69 -0.19
CA GLU A 161 -15.64 18.80 -0.84
C GLU A 161 -16.49 18.30 -2.02
N GLY A 162 -15.97 17.37 -2.83
CA GLY A 162 -16.71 16.74 -3.93
C GLY A 162 -17.88 15.86 -3.47
N MET A 163 -17.87 15.40 -2.22
CA MET A 163 -18.92 14.58 -1.61
C MET A 163 -19.98 15.41 -0.84
N GLY A 164 -19.90 16.75 -0.86
CA GLY A 164 -20.83 17.62 -0.15
C GLY A 164 -20.67 17.60 1.37
N CYS A 165 -19.53 17.16 1.86
CA CYS A 165 -19.18 17.30 3.27
C CYS A 165 -18.75 18.74 3.52
N GLU A 166 -19.64 19.57 4.06
CA GLU A 166 -19.27 20.88 4.61
C GLU A 166 -18.35 20.62 5.81
N GLN A 167 -17.08 20.97 5.66
CA GLN A 167 -16.15 20.93 6.77
C GLN A 167 -16.24 22.25 7.52
N THR A 168 -16.85 22.22 8.67
CA THR A 168 -16.60 23.21 9.70
C THR A 168 -15.30 22.82 10.40
N VAL A 169 -14.21 23.47 10.01
CA VAL A 169 -13.00 23.52 10.83
C VAL A 169 -13.24 24.61 11.86
N GLU A 170 -13.63 24.26 13.07
CA GLU A 170 -13.58 25.13 14.23
C GLU A 170 -12.22 25.06 14.92
#